data_83bb4fdadaa47082503be25853b43c05
#
_entry.id   83bb4fdadaa47082503be25853b43c05
#
_cell.length_a   1.000
_cell.length_b   1.000
_cell.length_c   1.000
_cell.angle_alpha   90.00
_cell.angle_beta   90.00
_cell.angle_gamma   90.00
#
_symmetry.space_group_name_H-M   'P 1'
#
loop_
_entity.id
_entity.type
_entity.pdbx_description
1 polymer ?
#
loop_
_entity_poly.entity_id
_entity_poly.type
_entity_poly.pdbx_seq_one_letter_code
_entity_poly.pdbx_strand_id
1 'polypeptide(L)'
;MLLTRLRPIFMLNGLSSRRLVSTLSNNPHIKIFPNASINSTHLLTYLDTNPPSQRLAIGSSTTNPPTPQSFSENHEFLSILNQVLAKHAAQDPQLQSQAQAFAGPGGATLGSGGAFFPQQRRKGRAAGLGGGGGAGGGGGGGASAQGGAGGGGMGGHVHLSDMRNPPDYGRIAWPEDILGSIEVDGTGNIVGEFQPSGTYRIITNEGILGLSDFIRTKLVERLQTEERKD
;
A
#
# COMPACT_ATOMS: atom_id res chain seq x y z
N MET A 1 -63.29 50.24 -8.61
CA MET A 1 -62.91 48.90 -9.08
C MET A 1 -61.43 48.87 -9.22
N LEU A 2 -60.69 48.35 -8.17
CA LEU A 2 -59.24 48.16 -8.19
C LEU A 2 -58.96 46.67 -8.50
N LEU A 3 -58.35 46.39 -9.65
CA LEU A 3 -57.89 45.08 -10.04
C LEU A 3 -56.46 44.87 -9.50
N THR A 4 -56.33 44.06 -8.45
CA THR A 4 -55.08 43.62 -7.89
C THR A 4 -54.52 42.48 -8.75
N ARG A 5 -53.40 42.72 -9.46
CA ARG A 5 -52.69 41.68 -10.22
C ARG A 5 -51.84 40.87 -9.26
N LEU A 6 -52.21 39.61 -9.03
CA LEU A 6 -51.33 38.62 -8.40
C LEU A 6 -50.18 38.26 -9.36
N ARG A 7 -48.93 38.42 -8.93
CA ARG A 7 -47.74 37.91 -9.60
C ARG A 7 -47.54 36.45 -9.17
N PRO A 8 -47.33 35.50 -10.08
CA PRO A 8 -46.96 34.14 -9.71
C PRO A 8 -45.52 34.15 -9.22
N ILE A 9 -45.30 33.66 -7.99
CA ILE A 9 -43.96 33.35 -7.42
C ILE A 9 -43.52 32.04 -8.07
N PHE A 10 -42.62 32.10 -9.03
CA PHE A 10 -41.91 30.93 -9.51
C PHE A 10 -40.95 30.47 -8.41
N MET A 11 -41.33 29.44 -7.65
CA MET A 11 -40.37 28.66 -6.85
C MET A 11 -39.45 27.93 -7.81
N LEU A 12 -38.22 28.41 -7.94
CA LEU A 12 -37.14 27.61 -8.50
C LEU A 12 -36.85 26.48 -7.51
N ASN A 13 -37.44 25.31 -7.76
CA ASN A 13 -36.95 24.08 -7.17
C ASN A 13 -35.52 23.86 -7.69
N GLY A 14 -34.53 24.19 -6.87
CA GLY A 14 -33.17 23.83 -7.10
C GLY A 14 -33.09 22.32 -7.20
N LEU A 15 -32.99 21.79 -8.41
CA LEU A 15 -32.61 20.42 -8.67
C LEU A 15 -31.19 20.26 -8.07
N SER A 16 -31.13 19.76 -6.83
CA SER A 16 -29.94 19.24 -6.25
C SER A 16 -29.45 18.12 -7.17
N SER A 17 -28.53 18.44 -8.06
CA SER A 17 -27.86 17.47 -8.91
C SER A 17 -27.14 16.49 -7.97
N ARG A 18 -27.75 15.34 -7.72
CA ARG A 18 -27.09 14.23 -7.03
C ARG A 18 -25.92 13.82 -7.91
N ARG A 19 -24.72 14.30 -7.56
CA ARG A 19 -23.49 13.84 -8.21
C ARG A 19 -23.41 12.35 -7.95
N LEU A 20 -23.43 11.57 -9.01
CA LEU A 20 -23.29 10.13 -8.95
C LEU A 20 -21.88 9.82 -8.44
N VAL A 21 -21.80 9.29 -7.24
CA VAL A 21 -20.57 8.72 -6.69
C VAL A 21 -20.42 7.36 -7.33
N SER A 22 -19.30 7.13 -8.01
CA SER A 22 -18.94 5.83 -8.55
C SER A 22 -17.76 5.27 -7.75
N THR A 23 -17.60 3.95 -7.77
CA THR A 23 -16.46 3.26 -7.17
C THR A 23 -15.53 2.73 -8.26
N LEU A 24 -14.27 2.54 -7.94
CA LEU A 24 -13.33 1.89 -8.85
C LEU A 24 -13.66 0.41 -9.00
N SER A 25 -13.64 -0.09 -10.24
CA SER A 25 -13.90 -1.51 -10.53
C SER A 25 -12.90 -2.44 -9.84
N ASN A 26 -11.63 -2.01 -9.77
CA ASN A 26 -10.53 -2.80 -9.19
C ASN A 26 -10.41 -2.63 -7.67
N ASN A 27 -11.03 -1.58 -7.09
CA ASN A 27 -11.05 -1.36 -5.65
C ASN A 27 -12.36 -0.68 -5.24
N PRO A 28 -13.40 -1.45 -4.85
CA PRO A 28 -14.73 -0.92 -4.55
C PRO A 28 -14.78 -0.01 -3.31
N HIS A 29 -13.72 0.01 -2.51
CA HIS A 29 -13.63 0.88 -1.33
C HIS A 29 -13.23 2.32 -1.68
N ILE A 30 -12.69 2.54 -2.89
CA ILE A 30 -12.28 3.86 -3.36
C ILE A 30 -13.42 4.47 -4.17
N LYS A 31 -13.85 5.65 -3.75
CA LYS A 31 -14.91 6.44 -4.37
C LYS A 31 -14.32 7.46 -5.31
N ILE A 32 -15.02 7.69 -6.40
CA ILE A 32 -14.64 8.62 -7.45
C ILE A 32 -15.67 9.75 -7.47
N PHE A 33 -15.20 10.96 -7.24
CA PHE A 33 -16.00 12.17 -7.36
C PHE A 33 -15.50 13.01 -8.54
N PRO A 34 -16.40 13.53 -9.40
CA PRO A 34 -15.99 14.53 -10.39
C PRO A 34 -15.53 15.79 -9.64
N ASN A 35 -14.35 16.30 -9.98
CA ASN A 35 -13.83 17.52 -9.37
C ASN A 35 -14.54 18.73 -9.96
N ALA A 36 -15.26 19.49 -9.11
CA ALA A 36 -16.00 20.67 -9.55
C ALA A 36 -15.08 21.86 -9.88
N SER A 37 -13.87 21.89 -9.31
CA SER A 37 -12.95 23.01 -9.44
C SER A 37 -12.08 22.92 -10.70
N ILE A 38 -11.83 21.71 -11.19
CA ILE A 38 -11.01 21.45 -12.37
C ILE A 38 -11.78 20.52 -13.31
N ASN A 39 -12.26 21.06 -14.42
CA ASN A 39 -12.96 20.29 -15.43
C ASN A 39 -12.12 19.09 -15.88
N SER A 40 -12.78 17.94 -16.07
CA SER A 40 -12.17 16.68 -16.52
C SER A 40 -11.24 16.01 -15.54
N THR A 41 -11.29 16.33 -14.24
CA THR A 41 -10.56 15.58 -13.22
C THR A 41 -11.50 14.88 -12.26
N HIS A 42 -11.03 13.75 -11.73
CA HIS A 42 -11.71 12.93 -10.75
C HIS A 42 -10.92 12.90 -9.45
N LEU A 43 -11.59 13.12 -8.34
CA LEU A 43 -11.00 12.99 -7.02
C LEU A 43 -11.25 11.58 -6.49
N LEU A 44 -10.22 10.90 -6.02
CA LEU A 44 -10.28 9.55 -5.46
C LEU A 44 -10.15 9.61 -3.96
N THR A 45 -11.08 8.98 -3.22
CA THR A 45 -11.09 9.03 -1.75
C THR A 45 -11.70 7.77 -1.14
N TYR A 46 -11.34 7.49 0.12
CA TYR A 46 -12.02 6.49 0.94
C TYR A 46 -13.26 7.03 1.65
N LEU A 47 -13.42 8.36 1.73
CA LEU A 47 -14.51 9.00 2.47
C LEU A 47 -15.79 9.10 1.64
N ASP A 48 -16.94 9.10 2.33
CA ASP A 48 -18.29 9.22 1.72
C ASP A 48 -18.77 10.65 1.63
N THR A 49 -18.03 11.58 2.19
CA THR A 49 -18.45 12.98 2.38
C THR A 49 -18.63 13.69 1.05
N ASN A 50 -19.72 14.42 0.93
CA ASN A 50 -20.03 15.22 -0.23
C ASN A 50 -20.33 16.68 0.19
N PRO A 51 -19.55 17.67 -0.25
CA PRO A 51 -18.42 17.59 -1.18
C PRO A 51 -17.20 16.87 -0.59
N PRO A 52 -16.41 16.15 -1.42
CA PRO A 52 -15.22 15.44 -0.95
C PRO A 52 -14.12 16.41 -0.56
N SER A 53 -13.42 16.12 0.54
CA SER A 53 -12.24 16.87 0.95
C SER A 53 -11.07 16.59 0.00
N GLN A 54 -10.53 17.63 -0.64
CA GLN A 54 -9.35 17.51 -1.48
C GLN A 54 -8.10 17.17 -0.66
N ARG A 55 -8.03 17.68 0.57
CA ARG A 55 -6.92 17.48 1.50
C ARG A 55 -6.77 16.01 1.90
N LEU A 56 -7.90 15.32 2.11
CA LEU A 56 -7.94 13.93 2.58
C LEU A 56 -8.11 12.92 1.44
N ALA A 57 -8.18 13.39 0.21
CA ALA A 57 -8.26 12.52 -0.95
C ALA A 57 -6.94 11.79 -1.20
N ILE A 58 -7.01 10.57 -1.75
CA ILE A 58 -5.85 9.78 -2.18
C ILE A 58 -5.06 10.56 -3.23
N GLY A 59 -5.76 11.21 -4.13
CA GLY A 59 -5.23 12.01 -5.21
C GLY A 59 -6.29 12.35 -6.25
N SER A 60 -5.86 12.91 -7.37
CA SER A 60 -6.73 13.25 -8.49
C SER A 60 -6.24 12.59 -9.78
N SER A 61 -7.17 12.25 -10.67
CA SER A 61 -6.87 11.65 -11.96
C SER A 61 -7.63 12.36 -13.08
N THR A 62 -7.01 12.48 -14.25
CA THR A 62 -7.65 12.99 -15.47
C THR A 62 -8.41 11.90 -16.23
N THR A 63 -8.21 10.62 -15.88
CA THR A 63 -8.88 9.47 -16.51
C THR A 63 -9.57 8.60 -15.46
N ASN A 64 -10.58 7.85 -15.92
CA ASN A 64 -11.22 6.80 -15.14
C ASN A 64 -11.33 5.54 -16.02
N PRO A 65 -10.60 4.47 -15.70
CA PRO A 65 -9.75 4.25 -14.52
C PRO A 65 -8.49 5.12 -14.53
N PRO A 66 -7.91 5.40 -13.33
CA PRO A 66 -6.67 6.14 -13.21
C PRO A 66 -5.48 5.33 -13.71
N THR A 67 -4.48 6.01 -14.27
CA THR A 67 -3.21 5.43 -14.71
C THR A 67 -2.05 6.17 -14.06
N PRO A 68 -0.83 5.60 -14.01
CA PRO A 68 0.34 6.29 -13.46
C PRO A 68 0.61 7.67 -14.10
N GLN A 69 0.26 7.85 -15.38
CA GLN A 69 0.46 9.09 -16.11
C GLN A 69 -0.65 10.12 -15.89
N SER A 70 -1.86 9.66 -15.54
CA SER A 70 -3.04 10.52 -15.36
C SER A 70 -3.29 10.90 -13.91
N PHE A 71 -2.56 10.30 -12.98
CA PHE A 71 -2.79 10.42 -11.55
C PHE A 71 -1.79 11.37 -10.89
N SER A 72 -2.31 12.25 -10.06
CA SER A 72 -1.52 13.13 -9.18
C SER A 72 -1.74 12.71 -7.73
N GLU A 73 -0.66 12.28 -7.07
CA GLU A 73 -0.67 11.83 -5.69
C GLU A 73 -0.87 13.00 -4.71
N ASN A 74 -1.55 12.72 -3.62
CA ASN A 74 -1.69 13.67 -2.52
C ASN A 74 -0.69 13.34 -1.40
N HIS A 75 0.31 14.20 -1.22
CA HIS A 75 1.35 14.01 -0.20
C HIS A 75 0.80 14.03 1.24
N GLU A 76 -0.28 14.77 1.49
CA GLU A 76 -0.90 14.80 2.81
C GLU A 76 -1.56 13.45 3.14
N PHE A 77 -2.26 12.87 2.18
CA PHE A 77 -2.78 11.51 2.30
C PHE A 77 -1.67 10.49 2.54
N LEU A 78 -0.56 10.57 1.80
CA LEU A 78 0.61 9.70 2.01
C LEU A 78 1.19 9.85 3.42
N SER A 79 1.26 11.07 3.92
CA SER A 79 1.72 11.32 5.30
C SER A 79 0.79 10.66 6.33
N ILE A 80 -0.53 10.79 6.14
CA ILE A 80 -1.52 10.14 7.01
C ILE A 80 -1.41 8.62 6.92
N LEU A 81 -1.28 8.07 5.72
CA LEU A 81 -1.10 6.63 5.49
C LEU A 81 0.14 6.12 6.24
N ASN A 82 1.27 6.80 6.12
CA ASN A 82 2.51 6.42 6.80
C ASN A 82 2.37 6.48 8.33
N GLN A 83 1.66 7.48 8.87
CA GLN A 83 1.36 7.55 10.30
C GLN A 83 0.50 6.37 10.78
N VAL A 84 -0.51 5.99 9.99
CA VAL A 84 -1.36 4.83 10.29
C VAL A 84 -0.56 3.54 10.23
N LEU A 85 0.29 3.37 9.22
CA LEU A 85 1.16 2.21 9.10
C LEU A 85 2.16 2.13 10.26
N ALA A 86 2.83 3.22 10.59
CA ALA A 86 3.77 3.26 11.74
C ALA A 86 3.11 2.82 13.05
N LYS A 87 1.84 3.20 13.24
CA LYS A 87 1.10 2.88 14.48
C LYS A 87 0.49 1.50 14.51
N HIS A 88 0.05 0.98 13.36
CA HIS A 88 -0.83 -0.18 13.31
C HIS A 88 -0.28 -1.37 12.53
N ALA A 89 0.80 -1.21 11.73
CA ALA A 89 1.32 -2.31 10.92
C ALA A 89 1.70 -3.54 11.74
N ALA A 90 2.31 -3.36 12.92
CA ALA A 90 2.65 -4.45 13.81
C ALA A 90 1.46 -5.28 14.30
N GLN A 91 0.26 -4.71 14.26
CA GLN A 91 -0.99 -5.34 14.66
C GLN A 91 -1.74 -5.98 13.48
N ASP A 92 -1.27 -5.78 12.26
CA ASP A 92 -1.91 -6.34 11.07
C ASP A 92 -1.79 -7.88 11.08
N PRO A 93 -2.92 -8.62 11.05
CA PRO A 93 -2.89 -10.08 11.09
C PRO A 93 -2.11 -10.70 9.93
N GLN A 94 -2.10 -10.05 8.78
CA GLN A 94 -1.38 -10.52 7.61
C GLN A 94 0.14 -10.39 7.82
N LEU A 95 0.61 -9.26 8.34
CA LEU A 95 2.01 -9.06 8.67
C LEU A 95 2.47 -10.01 9.78
N GLN A 96 1.64 -10.23 10.80
CA GLN A 96 1.92 -11.19 11.86
C GLN A 96 2.03 -12.62 11.32
N SER A 97 1.14 -13.01 10.42
CA SER A 97 1.20 -14.32 9.76
C SER A 97 2.47 -14.48 8.94
N GLN A 98 2.89 -13.44 8.23
CA GLN A 98 4.15 -13.43 7.48
C GLN A 98 5.36 -13.52 8.40
N ALA A 99 5.35 -12.82 9.55
CA ALA A 99 6.40 -12.88 10.56
C ALA A 99 6.56 -14.29 11.14
N GLN A 100 5.46 -14.95 11.44
CA GLN A 100 5.47 -16.35 11.90
C GLN A 100 6.00 -17.32 10.82
N ALA A 101 5.58 -17.12 9.56
CA ALA A 101 6.07 -17.91 8.44
C ALA A 101 7.56 -17.71 8.21
N PHE A 102 8.07 -16.49 8.40
CA PHE A 102 9.49 -16.16 8.29
C PHE A 102 10.34 -16.88 9.34
N ALA A 103 9.88 -16.99 10.57
CA ALA A 103 10.56 -17.71 11.64
C ALA A 103 10.48 -19.23 11.51
N GLY A 104 9.56 -19.75 10.74
CA GLY A 104 9.36 -21.17 10.50
C GLY A 104 10.52 -21.82 9.73
N PRO A 105 10.56 -23.17 9.67
CA PRO A 105 11.62 -23.91 8.95
C PRO A 105 11.74 -23.55 7.46
N GLY A 106 10.67 -23.07 6.85
CA GLY A 106 10.62 -22.58 5.47
C GLY A 106 10.96 -21.11 5.30
N GLY A 107 11.14 -20.37 6.39
CA GLY A 107 11.27 -18.90 6.37
C GLY A 107 12.52 -18.40 5.66
N ALA A 108 13.59 -19.19 5.64
CA ALA A 108 14.80 -18.89 4.86
C ALA A 108 14.52 -18.71 3.36
N THR A 109 13.38 -19.23 2.89
CA THR A 109 12.94 -19.14 1.50
C THR A 109 12.08 -17.91 1.24
N LEU A 110 11.37 -17.44 2.26
CA LEU A 110 10.45 -16.30 2.18
C LEU A 110 11.16 -14.94 2.15
N GLY A 111 12.35 -14.85 2.71
CA GLY A 111 13.13 -13.60 2.79
C GLY A 111 14.20 -13.44 1.72
N SER A 112 14.54 -14.49 1.02
CA SER A 112 15.59 -14.48 0.00
C SER A 112 15.00 -15.03 -1.28
N GLY A 113 14.84 -14.23 -2.31
CA GLY A 113 14.47 -14.66 -3.65
C GLY A 113 15.48 -15.65 -4.23
N GLY A 114 15.78 -16.70 -3.53
CA GLY A 114 16.87 -17.62 -3.82
C GLY A 114 16.46 -19.07 -3.83
N ALA A 115 16.91 -19.73 -4.86
CA ALA A 115 16.92 -21.14 -5.07
C ALA A 115 17.26 -21.94 -3.81
N PHE A 116 16.46 -23.00 -3.57
CA PHE A 116 16.80 -24.09 -2.69
C PHE A 116 18.06 -24.77 -3.18
N PHE A 117 19.21 -24.45 -2.56
CA PHE A 117 20.29 -25.39 -2.51
C PHE A 117 20.36 -25.91 -1.08
N PRO A 118 20.04 -27.18 -0.81
CA PRO A 118 20.38 -27.80 0.44
C PRO A 118 21.89 -27.75 0.58
N GLN A 119 22.39 -26.82 1.37
CA GLN A 119 23.80 -26.82 1.75
C GLN A 119 24.03 -28.06 2.61
N GLN A 120 24.40 -29.14 1.94
CA GLN A 120 24.93 -30.32 2.59
C GLN A 120 26.11 -29.86 3.42
N ARG A 121 25.97 -29.82 4.75
CA ARG A 121 27.04 -29.64 5.68
C ARG A 121 28.07 -30.75 5.39
N ARG A 122 29.04 -30.47 4.55
CA ARG A 122 30.22 -31.27 4.45
C ARG A 122 31.01 -31.07 5.73
N LYS A 123 30.86 -32.04 6.64
CA LYS A 123 31.71 -32.27 7.78
C LYS A 123 33.17 -32.28 7.28
N GLY A 124 34.01 -31.48 7.89
CA GLY A 124 35.34 -31.09 7.49
C GLY A 124 36.22 -32.23 6.98
N ARG A 125 36.98 -31.90 5.99
CA ARG A 125 38.33 -32.44 5.80
C ARG A 125 39.21 -31.32 5.29
N ALA A 126 40.23 -31.08 6.03
CA ALA A 126 41.28 -30.12 5.76
C ALA A 126 42.08 -30.45 4.50
N ALA A 127 42.69 -29.41 3.97
CA ALA A 127 43.86 -29.34 3.15
C ALA A 127 43.70 -29.50 1.63
N GLY A 128 44.20 -28.50 0.93
CA GLY A 128 44.75 -28.65 -0.40
C GLY A 128 44.31 -27.57 -1.40
N LEU A 129 45.17 -26.60 -1.55
CA LEU A 129 45.53 -25.83 -2.74
C LEU A 129 44.71 -26.04 -4.01
N GLY A 130 44.35 -24.94 -4.67
CA GLY A 130 44.09 -25.00 -6.10
C GLY A 130 43.04 -24.00 -6.55
N GLY A 131 43.51 -22.98 -7.22
CA GLY A 131 42.86 -21.89 -7.89
C GLY A 131 41.76 -22.26 -8.86
N GLY A 132 40.96 -21.28 -9.18
CA GLY A 132 40.01 -21.35 -10.26
C GLY A 132 39.01 -20.20 -10.15
N GLY A 133 39.31 -19.09 -10.82
CA GLY A 133 38.45 -17.96 -10.98
C GLY A 133 37.15 -18.31 -11.70
N GLY A 134 36.08 -17.79 -11.23
CA GLY A 134 34.78 -17.74 -11.91
C GLY A 134 34.18 -16.38 -11.71
N ALA A 135 34.57 -15.44 -12.57
CA ALA A 135 33.83 -14.20 -12.74
C ALA A 135 32.48 -14.52 -13.32
N GLY A 136 31.40 -14.22 -12.61
CA GLY A 136 30.06 -14.47 -13.05
C GLY A 136 29.08 -13.51 -12.42
N GLY A 137 28.72 -12.48 -13.16
CA GLY A 137 27.39 -11.90 -13.14
C GLY A 137 27.09 -10.96 -11.98
N GLY A 138 27.39 -9.69 -12.15
CA GLY A 138 26.74 -8.63 -11.45
C GLY A 138 25.25 -8.64 -11.71
N GLY A 139 24.47 -9.29 -10.87
CA GLY A 139 23.06 -9.12 -10.76
C GLY A 139 22.81 -7.93 -9.85
N GLY A 140 22.09 -6.91 -10.35
CA GLY A 140 21.63 -5.77 -9.62
C GLY A 140 20.94 -6.18 -8.33
N GLY A 141 21.72 -6.19 -7.24
CA GLY A 141 21.22 -6.41 -5.92
C GLY A 141 20.49 -5.18 -5.43
N GLY A 142 19.26 -5.03 -5.82
CA GLY A 142 18.32 -4.12 -5.21
C GLY A 142 18.13 -4.47 -3.73
N ALA A 143 17.42 -3.63 -2.99
CA ALA A 143 17.13 -3.67 -1.57
C ALA A 143 16.80 -5.04 -0.94
N SER A 144 16.66 -6.09 -1.72
CA SER A 144 16.39 -7.46 -1.30
C SER A 144 17.59 -8.18 -0.68
N ALA A 145 18.81 -7.65 -0.80
CA ALA A 145 19.98 -8.32 -0.23
C ALA A 145 20.09 -8.18 1.29
N GLN A 146 19.35 -7.27 1.90
CA GLN A 146 19.34 -7.04 3.34
C GLN A 146 18.17 -7.69 4.09
N GLY A 147 17.17 -8.20 3.39
CA GLY A 147 16.00 -8.85 3.97
C GLY A 147 16.09 -10.35 4.06
N GLY A 148 17.26 -10.96 3.94
CA GLY A 148 17.21 -12.28 3.48
C GLY A 148 17.90 -13.41 4.19
N ALA A 149 18.34 -13.31 5.42
CA ALA A 149 18.83 -14.47 6.16
C ALA A 149 17.80 -14.97 7.19
N GLY A 150 16.54 -15.00 6.80
CA GLY A 150 15.50 -15.57 7.64
C GLY A 150 15.54 -17.07 7.60
N GLY A 151 15.22 -17.69 8.68
CA GLY A 151 15.09 -19.12 8.84
C GLY A 151 16.04 -19.69 9.87
N GLY A 152 15.52 -20.54 10.71
CA GLY A 152 16.29 -21.26 11.71
C GLY A 152 16.67 -20.44 12.94
N GLY A 153 15.81 -19.57 13.44
CA GLY A 153 16.03 -18.88 14.70
C GLY A 153 16.87 -17.61 14.58
N MET A 154 17.02 -17.07 13.36
CA MET A 154 17.62 -15.77 13.12
C MET A 154 16.54 -14.72 12.86
N GLY A 155 16.70 -13.54 13.45
CA GLY A 155 15.84 -12.40 13.19
C GLY A 155 16.09 -11.77 11.81
N GLY A 156 15.20 -10.91 11.36
CA GLY A 156 15.30 -10.23 10.07
C GLY A 156 14.19 -9.21 9.85
N HIS A 157 13.92 -8.87 8.60
CA HIS A 157 12.86 -7.93 8.24
C HIS A 157 11.80 -8.60 7.39
N VAL A 158 10.54 -8.31 7.73
CA VAL A 158 9.38 -8.71 6.95
C VAL A 158 8.78 -7.49 6.29
N HIS A 159 8.40 -7.63 5.02
CA HIS A 159 7.83 -6.54 4.24
C HIS A 159 6.31 -6.58 4.24
N LEU A 160 5.71 -5.45 4.55
CA LEU A 160 4.28 -5.25 4.32
C LEU A 160 4.06 -4.82 2.88
N SER A 161 3.41 -5.67 2.11
CA SER A 161 3.16 -5.46 0.68
C SER A 161 1.73 -4.98 0.43
N ASP A 162 1.58 -4.20 -0.64
CA ASP A 162 0.28 -3.80 -1.18
C ASP A 162 -0.47 -5.02 -1.75
N MET A 163 -1.77 -5.10 -1.49
CA MET A 163 -2.64 -6.21 -1.89
C MET A 163 -3.09 -6.15 -3.35
N ARG A 164 -2.77 -5.07 -4.09
CA ARG A 164 -3.13 -4.96 -5.52
C ARG A 164 -2.42 -6.00 -6.38
N ASN A 165 -1.19 -6.37 -5.98
CA ASN A 165 -0.37 -7.36 -6.65
C ASN A 165 0.43 -8.17 -5.60
N PRO A 166 -0.24 -9.10 -4.89
CA PRO A 166 0.41 -9.89 -3.87
C PRO A 166 1.52 -10.76 -4.49
N PRO A 167 2.70 -10.81 -3.88
CA PRO A 167 3.80 -11.62 -4.41
C PRO A 167 3.47 -13.11 -4.34
N ASP A 168 3.99 -13.87 -5.29
CA ASP A 168 3.97 -15.32 -5.24
C ASP A 168 4.65 -15.85 -3.97
N TYR A 169 4.25 -17.04 -3.54
CA TYR A 169 4.86 -17.67 -2.37
C TYR A 169 6.38 -17.80 -2.52
N GLY A 170 7.10 -17.33 -1.51
CA GLY A 170 8.57 -17.31 -1.49
C GLY A 170 9.22 -16.20 -2.32
N ARG A 171 8.43 -15.26 -2.83
CA ARG A 171 8.94 -14.07 -3.51
C ARG A 171 8.71 -12.80 -2.70
N ILE A 172 9.51 -11.80 -2.96
CA ILE A 172 9.35 -10.45 -2.43
C ILE A 172 8.55 -9.65 -3.45
N ALA A 173 7.64 -8.80 -2.98
CA ALA A 173 6.90 -7.87 -3.82
C ALA A 173 7.83 -6.90 -4.57
N TRP A 174 7.34 -6.33 -5.65
CA TRP A 174 8.05 -5.27 -6.33
C TRP A 174 8.29 -4.08 -5.39
N PRO A 175 9.41 -3.36 -5.51
CA PRO A 175 9.73 -2.22 -4.63
C PRO A 175 8.61 -1.17 -4.56
N GLU A 176 7.90 -0.97 -5.66
CA GLU A 176 6.77 -0.03 -5.75
C GLU A 176 5.50 -0.52 -5.05
N ASP A 177 5.43 -1.82 -4.72
CA ASP A 177 4.33 -2.44 -4.00
C ASP A 177 4.66 -2.67 -2.51
N ILE A 178 5.87 -2.35 -2.04
CA ILE A 178 6.26 -2.47 -0.64
C ILE A 178 5.88 -1.19 0.10
N LEU A 179 4.92 -1.29 1.02
CA LEU A 179 4.50 -0.21 1.91
C LEU A 179 5.59 0.14 2.93
N GLY A 180 6.30 -0.88 3.42
CA GLY A 180 7.39 -0.74 4.36
C GLY A 180 7.83 -2.07 4.93
N SER A 181 8.70 -2.01 5.94
CA SER A 181 9.32 -3.17 6.55
C SER A 181 9.27 -3.08 8.07
N ILE A 182 9.28 -4.23 8.73
CA ILE A 182 9.35 -4.31 10.17
C ILE A 182 10.33 -5.40 10.60
N GLU A 183 11.06 -5.17 11.68
CA GLU A 183 12.01 -6.12 12.21
C GLU A 183 11.29 -7.19 13.03
N VAL A 184 11.72 -8.45 12.86
CA VAL A 184 11.21 -9.62 13.57
C VAL A 184 12.35 -10.42 14.18
N ASP A 185 12.11 -11.03 15.31
CA ASP A 185 13.07 -11.93 15.96
C ASP A 185 13.06 -13.33 15.32
N GLY A 186 13.96 -14.19 15.78
CA GLY A 186 14.07 -15.57 15.30
C GLY A 186 12.85 -16.46 15.64
N THR A 187 11.93 -15.99 16.46
CA THR A 187 10.71 -16.68 16.85
C THR A 187 9.46 -16.13 16.11
N GLY A 188 9.65 -15.11 15.29
CA GLY A 188 8.57 -14.49 14.52
C GLY A 188 7.80 -13.41 15.27
N ASN A 189 8.31 -12.94 16.40
CA ASN A 189 7.74 -11.78 17.07
C ASN A 189 8.24 -10.50 16.42
N ILE A 190 7.37 -9.54 16.28
CA ILE A 190 7.71 -8.20 15.84
C ILE A 190 8.43 -7.47 16.97
N VAL A 191 9.65 -7.01 16.74
CA VAL A 191 10.50 -6.38 17.76
C VAL A 191 10.89 -4.94 17.41
N GLY A 192 10.82 -4.57 16.13
CA GLY A 192 11.17 -3.25 15.66
C GLY A 192 9.96 -2.35 15.37
N GLU A 193 10.26 -1.12 14.97
CA GLU A 193 9.27 -0.17 14.48
C GLU A 193 9.11 -0.31 12.97
N PHE A 194 7.90 0.04 12.48
CA PHE A 194 7.62 0.05 11.05
C PHE A 194 8.43 1.14 10.35
N GLN A 195 9.15 0.74 9.31
CA GLN A 195 9.95 1.61 8.46
C GLN A 195 9.26 1.74 7.10
N PRO A 196 8.73 2.92 6.74
CA PRO A 196 8.07 3.12 5.46
C PRO A 196 9.06 2.97 4.30
N SER A 197 8.57 2.42 3.20
CA SER A 197 9.36 2.29 1.96
C SER A 197 9.39 3.63 1.21
N GLY A 198 10.58 4.07 0.82
CA GLY A 198 10.74 5.24 -0.04
C GLY A 198 10.40 5.01 -1.52
N THR A 199 10.16 3.75 -1.91
CA THR A 199 9.87 3.36 -3.30
C THR A 199 8.40 3.09 -3.56
N TYR A 200 7.56 3.06 -2.52
CA TYR A 200 6.12 2.82 -2.67
C TYR A 200 5.45 3.85 -3.58
N ARG A 201 4.53 3.38 -4.42
CA ARG A 201 3.71 4.19 -5.31
C ARG A 201 2.23 3.92 -5.05
N ILE A 202 1.42 4.98 -4.95
CA ILE A 202 -0.04 4.83 -4.78
C ILE A 202 -0.65 4.13 -5.98
N ILE A 203 -0.15 4.41 -7.17
CA ILE A 203 -0.64 3.80 -8.41
C ILE A 203 0.51 3.25 -9.24
N THR A 204 0.31 2.05 -9.78
CA THR A 204 1.20 1.37 -10.71
C THR A 204 0.40 0.86 -11.91
N ASN A 205 1.05 0.16 -12.82
CA ASN A 205 0.37 -0.51 -13.93
C ASN A 205 -0.57 -1.63 -13.45
N GLU A 206 -0.32 -2.18 -12.26
CA GLU A 206 -1.14 -3.21 -11.62
C GLU A 206 -2.40 -2.64 -10.94
N GLY A 207 -2.47 -1.33 -10.78
CA GLY A 207 -3.62 -0.63 -10.23
C GLY A 207 -3.31 0.36 -9.11
N ILE A 208 -4.37 0.79 -8.44
CA ILE A 208 -4.29 1.69 -7.29
C ILE A 208 -4.10 0.90 -6.00
N LEU A 209 -3.60 1.57 -4.96
CA LEU A 209 -3.31 0.98 -3.65
C LEU A 209 -4.41 0.03 -3.16
N GLY A 210 -3.97 -1.14 -2.68
CA GLY A 210 -4.80 -2.16 -2.05
C GLY A 210 -4.29 -2.45 -0.64
N LEU A 211 -5.02 -1.99 0.37
CA LEU A 211 -4.65 -2.20 1.77
C LEU A 211 -5.37 -3.42 2.33
N SER A 212 -4.76 -4.09 3.32
CA SER A 212 -5.47 -5.09 4.12
C SER A 212 -6.72 -4.49 4.76
N ASP A 213 -7.71 -5.31 5.06
CA ASP A 213 -8.96 -4.85 5.67
C ASP A 213 -8.71 -4.12 6.99
N PHE A 214 -7.72 -4.63 7.76
CA PHE A 214 -7.34 -4.03 9.03
C PHE A 214 -6.75 -2.62 8.85
N ILE A 215 -5.72 -2.48 8.02
CA ILE A 215 -5.06 -1.18 7.77
C ILE A 215 -6.04 -0.21 7.11
N ARG A 216 -6.87 -0.67 6.16
CA ARG A 216 -7.88 0.17 5.53
C ARG A 216 -8.87 0.72 6.56
N THR A 217 -9.36 -0.12 7.48
CA THR A 217 -10.26 0.33 8.54
C THR A 217 -9.61 1.41 9.41
N LYS A 218 -8.35 1.20 9.84
CA LYS A 218 -7.61 2.18 10.63
C LYS A 218 -7.34 3.49 9.87
N LEU A 219 -7.07 3.39 8.58
CA LEU A 219 -6.90 4.57 7.73
C LEU A 219 -8.20 5.36 7.60
N VAL A 220 -9.32 4.70 7.35
CA VAL A 220 -10.64 5.37 7.24
C VAL A 220 -11.01 6.04 8.57
N GLU A 221 -10.85 5.36 9.71
CA GLU A 221 -11.05 5.95 11.05
C GLU A 221 -10.20 7.23 11.24
N ARG A 222 -8.94 7.17 10.81
CA ARG A 222 -8.03 8.33 10.92
C ARG A 222 -8.47 9.47 10.00
N LEU A 223 -8.81 9.19 8.74
CA LEU A 223 -9.28 10.19 7.79
C LEU A 223 -10.57 10.87 8.27
N GLN A 224 -11.53 10.11 8.80
CA GLN A 224 -12.75 10.65 9.41
C GLN A 224 -12.45 11.53 10.63
N THR A 225 -11.43 11.21 11.39
CA THR A 225 -11.01 12.02 12.54
C THR A 225 -10.40 13.35 12.08
N GLU A 226 -9.60 13.33 11.01
CA GLU A 226 -9.03 14.55 10.42
C GLU A 226 -10.13 15.43 9.77
N GLU A 227 -11.09 14.80 9.12
CA GLU A 227 -12.23 15.50 8.51
C GLU A 227 -13.09 16.28 9.52
N ARG A 228 -13.23 15.75 10.73
CA ARG A 228 -13.99 16.42 11.81
C ARG A 228 -13.28 17.62 12.41
N LYS A 229 -11.99 17.80 12.12
CA LYS A 229 -11.19 18.92 12.62
C LYS A 229 -11.20 20.11 11.67
N ASP A 230 -11.59 19.86 10.40
CA ASP A 230 -11.77 20.89 9.36
C ASP A 230 -13.14 21.56 9.50
#